data_a9a5a20525d26d4803c02846244daa10
#
_entry.id   a9a5a20525d26d4803c02846244daa10
#
_cell.length_a   1.000
_cell.length_b   1.000
_cell.length_c   1.000
_cell.angle_alpha   90.00
_cell.angle_beta   90.00
_cell.angle_gamma   90.00
#
_symmetry.space_group_name_H-M   'P 1'
#
loop_
_entity.id
_entity.type
_entity.pdbx_description
1 polymer ?
#
loop_
_entity_poly.entity_id
_entity_poly.type
_entity_poly.pdbx_seq_one_letter_code
_entity_poly.pdbx_strand_id
1 'polypeptide(L)'
;MIKDTLKNKKRYELIDSIRGFAIINMLIFHTLYDIFMIYGDGSFFTSPWCTVWERFICVSFIIISGVSFNFSHHTVRNGIIVSLCGFLVTIVTALAMPEQAVWFGILNLLGISMLICSALKNLIDAVPPALGATASFLVYAVTYGVQNGYIGFLNASIFELPQALYSYKYLSFIGFRSSDFV
;
A
#
# COMPACT_ATOMS: atom_id res chain seq x y z
N MET A 1 -24.05 -15.44 -25.71
CA MET A 1 -22.92 -16.21 -25.16
C MET A 1 -21.56 -15.67 -25.60
N ILE A 2 -21.23 -15.54 -26.91
CA ILE A 2 -19.92 -15.02 -27.36
C ILE A 2 -19.72 -13.53 -27.01
N LYS A 3 -20.76 -12.67 -27.10
CA LYS A 3 -20.69 -11.26 -26.71
C LYS A 3 -20.42 -11.03 -25.22
N ASP A 4 -20.94 -11.88 -24.34
CA ASP A 4 -20.73 -11.76 -22.91
C ASP A 4 -19.31 -12.16 -22.51
N THR A 5 -18.75 -13.16 -23.21
CA THR A 5 -17.34 -13.57 -23.02
C THR A 5 -16.37 -12.48 -23.44
N LEU A 6 -16.66 -11.77 -24.54
CA LEU A 6 -15.84 -10.64 -25.02
C LEU A 6 -15.95 -9.41 -24.11
N LYS A 7 -17.11 -9.17 -23.53
CA LYS A 7 -17.33 -8.06 -22.58
C LYS A 7 -16.57 -8.30 -21.27
N ASN A 8 -16.55 -9.53 -20.76
CA ASN A 8 -15.74 -9.89 -19.60
C ASN A 8 -14.24 -9.79 -19.91
N LYS A 9 -13.78 -10.26 -21.07
CA LYS A 9 -12.37 -10.18 -21.47
C LYS A 9 -11.87 -8.72 -21.54
N LYS A 10 -12.64 -7.80 -22.13
CA LYS A 10 -12.29 -6.35 -22.15
C LYS A 10 -12.18 -5.74 -20.75
N ARG A 11 -12.97 -6.19 -19.81
CA ARG A 11 -12.96 -5.65 -18.44
C ARG A 11 -11.69 -6.07 -17.67
N TYR A 12 -11.20 -7.27 -17.89
CA TYR A 12 -9.92 -7.73 -17.31
C TYR A 12 -8.73 -7.07 -17.99
N GLU A 13 -8.77 -6.87 -19.30
CA GLU A 13 -7.71 -6.19 -20.05
C GLU A 13 -7.46 -4.76 -19.55
N LEU A 14 -8.52 -4.01 -19.23
CA LEU A 14 -8.38 -2.66 -18.68
C LEU A 14 -7.71 -2.66 -17.30
N ILE A 15 -8.15 -3.54 -16.39
CA ILE A 15 -7.57 -3.65 -15.05
C ILE A 15 -6.09 -4.05 -15.14
N ASP A 16 -5.78 -5.01 -16.01
CA ASP A 16 -4.41 -5.48 -16.20
C ASP A 16 -3.53 -4.40 -16.86
N SER A 17 -4.07 -3.60 -17.77
CA SER A 17 -3.36 -2.46 -18.38
C SER A 17 -3.05 -1.37 -17.34
N ILE A 18 -4.01 -1.02 -16.49
CA ILE A 18 -3.79 -0.02 -15.42
C ILE A 18 -2.78 -0.56 -14.40
N ARG A 19 -2.84 -1.85 -14.08
CA ARG A 19 -1.86 -2.51 -13.19
C ARG A 19 -0.46 -2.47 -13.79
N GLY A 20 -0.33 -2.81 -15.08
CA GLY A 20 0.93 -2.73 -15.81
C GLY A 20 1.51 -1.31 -15.82
N PHE A 21 0.66 -0.31 -16.07
CA PHE A 21 1.06 1.10 -16.02
C PHE A 21 1.56 1.50 -14.61
N ALA A 22 0.86 1.10 -13.55
CA ALA A 22 1.28 1.38 -12.18
C ALA A 22 2.63 0.71 -11.84
N ILE A 23 2.85 -0.55 -12.28
CA ILE A 23 4.12 -1.27 -12.09
C ILE A 23 5.27 -0.56 -12.81
N ILE A 24 5.06 -0.11 -14.05
CA ILE A 24 6.08 0.63 -14.81
C ILE A 24 6.45 1.92 -14.10
N ASN A 25 5.46 2.70 -13.63
CA ASN A 25 5.71 3.92 -12.87
C ASN A 25 6.48 3.65 -11.58
N MET A 26 6.13 2.60 -10.85
CA MET A 26 6.84 2.19 -9.65
C MET A 26 8.30 1.81 -9.95
N LEU A 27 8.53 1.05 -11.02
CA LEU A 27 9.89 0.67 -11.42
C LEU A 27 10.74 1.89 -11.78
N ILE A 28 10.17 2.83 -12.55
CA ILE A 28 10.85 4.09 -12.91
C ILE A 28 11.17 4.89 -11.64
N PHE A 29 10.19 5.03 -10.73
CA PHE A 29 10.37 5.79 -9.50
C PHE A 29 11.50 5.22 -8.63
N HIS A 30 11.50 3.90 -8.38
CA HIS A 30 12.55 3.25 -7.60
C HIS A 30 13.92 3.33 -8.28
N THR A 31 13.98 3.14 -9.61
CA THR A 31 15.25 3.27 -10.34
C THR A 31 15.83 4.67 -10.23
N LEU A 32 14.99 5.70 -10.36
CA LEU A 32 15.43 7.08 -10.19
C LEU A 32 15.85 7.34 -8.74
N TYR A 33 15.09 6.84 -7.77
CA TYR A 33 15.43 6.95 -6.36
C TYR A 33 16.82 6.39 -6.08
N ASP A 34 17.10 5.15 -6.52
CA ASP A 34 18.38 4.50 -6.32
C ASP A 34 19.53 5.28 -6.99
N ILE A 35 19.32 5.75 -8.22
CA ILE A 35 20.34 6.53 -8.95
C ILE A 35 20.64 7.85 -8.20
N PHE A 36 19.63 8.60 -7.81
CA PHE A 36 19.83 9.89 -7.15
C PHE A 36 20.35 9.75 -5.72
N MET A 37 19.99 8.68 -5.00
CA MET A 37 20.53 8.42 -3.67
C MET A 37 21.96 7.91 -3.70
N ILE A 38 22.35 7.15 -4.71
CA ILE A 38 23.71 6.59 -4.82
C ILE A 38 24.67 7.59 -5.46
N TYR A 39 24.24 8.31 -6.50
CA TYR A 39 25.10 9.15 -7.33
C TYR A 39 24.77 10.65 -7.28
N GLY A 40 23.63 11.05 -6.71
CA GLY A 40 23.14 12.41 -6.65
C GLY A 40 23.15 13.01 -5.25
N ASP A 41 22.58 14.19 -5.14
CA ASP A 41 22.43 14.94 -3.88
C ASP A 41 21.08 14.67 -3.17
N GLY A 42 20.23 13.82 -3.73
CA GLY A 42 18.91 13.49 -3.17
C GLY A 42 17.87 14.64 -3.20
N SER A 43 18.27 15.86 -3.61
CA SER A 43 17.40 17.05 -3.58
C SER A 43 16.16 16.91 -4.46
N PHE A 44 16.25 16.12 -5.53
CA PHE A 44 15.12 15.84 -6.41
C PHE A 44 13.95 15.19 -5.65
N PHE A 45 14.24 14.29 -4.69
CA PHE A 45 13.22 13.53 -3.94
C PHE A 45 12.60 14.33 -2.77
N THR A 46 13.20 15.45 -2.38
CA THR A 46 12.59 16.39 -1.43
C THR A 46 11.55 17.31 -2.10
N SER A 47 11.43 17.23 -3.44
CA SER A 47 10.47 18.02 -4.20
C SER A 47 9.03 17.56 -3.94
N PRO A 48 8.06 18.48 -3.78
CA PRO A 48 6.64 18.16 -3.64
C PRO A 48 6.09 17.27 -4.78
N TRP A 49 6.64 17.39 -5.98
CA TRP A 49 6.24 16.60 -7.14
C TRP A 49 6.55 15.11 -6.99
N CYS A 50 7.70 14.79 -6.40
CA CYS A 50 8.06 13.39 -6.13
C CYS A 50 7.11 12.76 -5.11
N THR A 51 6.77 13.49 -4.05
CA THR A 51 5.79 13.04 -3.06
C THR A 51 4.40 12.81 -3.68
N VAL A 52 3.96 13.69 -4.58
CA VAL A 52 2.69 13.51 -5.30
C VAL A 52 2.76 12.28 -6.22
N TRP A 53 3.86 12.08 -6.93
CA TRP A 53 4.05 10.94 -7.81
C TRP A 53 4.09 9.61 -7.05
N GLU A 54 4.81 9.54 -5.95
CA GLU A 54 4.84 8.39 -5.03
C GLU A 54 3.44 8.05 -4.53
N ARG A 55 2.72 9.03 -4.00
CA ARG A 55 1.34 8.84 -3.52
C ARG A 55 0.40 8.38 -4.62
N PHE A 56 0.54 8.91 -5.82
CA PHE A 56 -0.23 8.46 -6.98
C PHE A 56 0.00 6.98 -7.27
N ILE A 57 1.25 6.51 -7.25
CA ILE A 57 1.61 5.11 -7.45
C ILE A 57 0.97 4.25 -6.35
N CYS A 58 1.16 4.61 -5.08
CA CYS A 58 0.63 3.87 -3.94
C CYS A 58 -0.90 3.75 -3.97
N VAL A 59 -1.59 4.87 -4.18
CA VAL A 59 -3.06 4.92 -4.25
C VAL A 59 -3.56 4.08 -5.43
N SER A 60 -2.89 4.15 -6.58
CA SER A 60 -3.24 3.33 -7.75
C SER A 60 -3.16 1.83 -7.43
N PHE A 61 -2.11 1.38 -6.77
CA PHE A 61 -1.97 -0.02 -6.35
C PHE A 61 -3.07 -0.44 -5.37
N ILE A 62 -3.40 0.39 -4.38
CA ILE A 62 -4.44 0.09 -3.39
C ILE A 62 -5.80 -0.04 -4.08
N ILE A 63 -6.15 0.92 -4.95
CA ILE A 63 -7.44 0.90 -5.67
C ILE A 63 -7.53 -0.32 -6.58
N ILE A 64 -6.49 -0.59 -7.38
CA ILE A 64 -6.47 -1.73 -8.30
C ILE A 64 -6.56 -3.05 -7.52
N SER A 65 -5.88 -3.17 -6.39
CA SER A 65 -5.95 -4.34 -5.53
C SER A 65 -7.36 -4.55 -4.98
N GLY A 66 -8.00 -3.48 -4.48
CA GLY A 66 -9.37 -3.53 -3.97
C GLY A 66 -10.39 -3.92 -5.04
N VAL A 67 -10.29 -3.34 -6.24
CA VAL A 67 -11.14 -3.71 -7.37
C VAL A 67 -10.91 -5.17 -7.79
N SER A 68 -9.65 -5.60 -7.86
CA SER A 68 -9.28 -6.96 -8.26
C SER A 68 -9.71 -8.02 -7.24
N PHE A 69 -9.84 -7.65 -5.96
CA PHE A 69 -10.31 -8.53 -4.90
C PHE A 69 -11.67 -9.16 -5.22
N ASN A 70 -12.61 -8.36 -5.70
CA ASN A 70 -13.96 -8.83 -6.03
C ASN A 70 -14.02 -9.75 -7.25
N PHE A 71 -13.01 -9.72 -8.12
CA PHE A 71 -12.94 -10.54 -9.35
C PHE A 71 -12.04 -11.76 -9.20
N SER A 72 -11.32 -11.88 -8.09
CA SER A 72 -10.37 -12.97 -7.87
C SER A 72 -11.04 -14.19 -7.24
N HIS A 73 -10.91 -15.34 -7.91
CA HIS A 73 -11.36 -16.63 -7.36
C HIS A 73 -10.37 -17.25 -6.36
N HIS A 74 -9.12 -16.78 -6.33
CA HIS A 74 -8.04 -17.32 -5.49
C HIS A 74 -7.38 -16.25 -4.62
N THR A 75 -8.19 -15.42 -3.97
CA THR A 75 -7.72 -14.25 -3.21
C THR A 75 -6.72 -14.61 -2.13
N VAL A 76 -6.96 -15.68 -1.36
CA VAL A 76 -6.05 -16.14 -0.29
C VAL A 76 -4.68 -16.53 -0.88
N ARG A 77 -4.67 -17.35 -1.94
CA ARG A 77 -3.42 -17.75 -2.61
C ARG A 77 -2.65 -16.55 -3.13
N ASN A 78 -3.34 -15.60 -3.77
CA ASN A 78 -2.72 -14.38 -4.29
C ASN A 78 -2.17 -13.50 -3.15
N GLY A 79 -2.92 -13.37 -2.05
CA GLY A 79 -2.48 -12.66 -0.86
C GLY A 79 -1.21 -13.25 -0.26
N ILE A 80 -1.14 -14.59 -0.16
CA ILE A 80 0.07 -15.29 0.32
C ILE A 80 1.25 -15.03 -0.61
N ILE A 81 1.07 -15.15 -1.92
CA ILE A 81 2.15 -14.93 -2.89
C ILE A 81 2.67 -13.49 -2.81
N VAL A 82 1.78 -12.49 -2.77
CA VAL A 82 2.15 -11.08 -2.67
C VAL A 82 2.88 -10.79 -1.36
N SER A 83 2.41 -11.35 -0.23
CA SER A 83 3.08 -11.22 1.07
C SER A 83 4.47 -11.86 1.07
N LEU A 84 4.63 -13.03 0.47
CA LEU A 84 5.93 -13.68 0.34
C LEU A 84 6.90 -12.88 -0.53
N CYS A 85 6.42 -12.30 -1.63
CA CYS A 85 7.23 -11.38 -2.45
C CYS A 85 7.66 -10.14 -1.65
N GLY A 86 6.74 -9.56 -0.87
CA GLY A 86 7.05 -8.42 0.00
C GLY A 86 8.09 -8.79 1.06
N PHE A 87 7.96 -9.97 1.67
CA PHE A 87 8.93 -10.46 2.65
C PHE A 87 10.31 -10.72 2.02
N LEU A 88 10.35 -11.22 0.79
CA LEU A 88 11.59 -11.40 0.04
C LEU A 88 12.28 -10.05 -0.21
N VAL A 89 11.53 -9.02 -0.59
CA VAL A 89 12.07 -7.66 -0.75
C VAL A 89 12.66 -7.17 0.59
N THR A 90 11.96 -7.36 1.70
CA THR A 90 12.47 -7.02 3.05
C THR A 90 13.80 -7.71 3.34
N ILE A 91 13.92 -9.02 3.08
CA ILE A 91 15.17 -9.76 3.31
C ILE A 91 16.29 -9.23 2.42
N VAL A 92 16.03 -9.06 1.12
CA VAL A 92 17.03 -8.58 0.16
C VAL A 92 17.53 -7.18 0.53
N THR A 93 16.63 -6.25 0.85
CA THR A 93 16.99 -4.88 1.23
C THR A 93 17.72 -4.84 2.57
N ALA A 94 17.30 -5.66 3.55
CA ALA A 94 17.97 -5.75 4.84
C ALA A 94 19.39 -6.32 4.75
N LEU A 95 19.67 -7.20 3.79
CA LEU A 95 21.01 -7.77 3.57
C LEU A 95 21.88 -6.86 2.70
N ALA A 96 21.31 -6.24 1.65
CA ALA A 96 22.07 -5.43 0.70
C ALA A 96 22.30 -4.00 1.21
N MET A 97 21.31 -3.39 1.85
CA MET A 97 21.33 -2.00 2.32
C MET A 97 20.64 -1.90 3.70
N PRO A 98 21.29 -2.30 4.81
CA PRO A 98 20.67 -2.35 6.13
C PRO A 98 20.13 -1.00 6.63
N GLU A 99 20.74 0.11 6.18
CA GLU A 99 20.35 1.48 6.55
C GLU A 99 19.06 1.92 5.86
N GLN A 100 18.78 1.37 4.68
CA GLN A 100 17.60 1.67 3.85
C GLN A 100 16.67 0.45 3.73
N ALA A 101 16.71 -0.46 4.71
CA ALA A 101 15.93 -1.68 4.67
C ALA A 101 14.41 -1.37 4.74
N VAL A 102 13.67 -1.89 3.78
CA VAL A 102 12.21 -1.79 3.72
C VAL A 102 11.59 -2.85 4.63
N TRP A 103 11.19 -2.47 5.84
CA TRP A 103 10.65 -3.42 6.83
C TRP A 103 9.21 -3.85 6.55
N PHE A 104 8.40 -2.97 5.99
CA PHE A 104 7.01 -3.26 5.67
C PHE A 104 6.55 -2.43 4.47
N GLY A 105 6.88 -2.89 3.27
CA GLY A 105 6.54 -2.20 2.04
C GLY A 105 5.09 -2.38 1.60
N ILE A 106 4.72 -1.69 0.52
CA ILE A 106 3.38 -1.71 -0.08
C ILE A 106 2.92 -3.13 -0.44
N LEU A 107 3.84 -4.03 -0.84
CA LEU A 107 3.51 -5.42 -1.16
C LEU A 107 3.04 -6.18 0.08
N ASN A 108 3.71 -6.00 1.22
CA ASN A 108 3.29 -6.62 2.48
C ASN A 108 1.92 -6.10 2.91
N LEU A 109 1.70 -4.78 2.81
CA LEU A 109 0.41 -4.16 3.10
C LEU A 109 -0.69 -4.76 2.22
N LEU A 110 -0.49 -4.83 0.91
CA LEU A 110 -1.48 -5.37 -0.03
C LEU A 110 -1.76 -6.86 0.23
N GLY A 111 -0.70 -7.66 0.41
CA GLY A 111 -0.83 -9.09 0.66
C GLY A 111 -1.60 -9.40 1.95
N ILE A 112 -1.24 -8.75 3.05
CA ILE A 112 -1.91 -8.92 4.34
C ILE A 112 -3.35 -8.39 4.27
N SER A 113 -3.58 -7.24 3.63
CA SER A 113 -4.93 -6.71 3.44
C SER A 113 -5.82 -7.66 2.67
N MET A 114 -5.30 -8.32 1.61
CA MET A 114 -6.04 -9.34 0.86
C MET A 114 -6.40 -10.55 1.75
N LEU A 115 -5.50 -10.99 2.63
CA LEU A 115 -5.75 -12.08 3.56
C LEU A 115 -6.81 -11.72 4.60
N ILE A 116 -6.70 -10.54 5.21
CA ILE A 116 -7.67 -10.03 6.19
C ILE A 116 -9.05 -9.86 5.54
N CYS A 117 -9.13 -9.20 4.37
CA CYS A 117 -10.38 -9.04 3.65
C CYS A 117 -11.00 -10.38 3.24
N SER A 118 -10.17 -11.37 2.90
CA SER A 118 -10.67 -12.72 2.59
C SER A 118 -11.21 -13.44 3.82
N ALA A 119 -10.57 -13.29 4.97
CA ALA A 119 -11.05 -13.85 6.24
C ALA A 119 -12.35 -13.16 6.71
N LEU A 120 -12.47 -11.87 6.49
CA LEU A 120 -13.64 -11.06 6.87
C LEU A 120 -14.69 -10.94 5.75
N LYS A 121 -14.56 -11.74 4.67
CA LYS A 121 -15.43 -11.60 3.50
C LYS A 121 -16.91 -11.63 3.84
N ASN A 122 -17.35 -12.55 4.67
CA ASN A 122 -18.76 -12.68 5.05
C ASN A 122 -19.28 -11.42 5.79
N LEU A 123 -18.40 -10.79 6.59
CA LEU A 123 -18.74 -9.56 7.31
C LEU A 123 -18.77 -8.37 6.33
N ILE A 124 -17.82 -8.30 5.43
CA ILE A 124 -17.73 -7.23 4.42
C ILE A 124 -18.93 -7.29 3.47
N ASP A 125 -19.31 -8.49 3.01
CA ASP A 125 -20.44 -8.69 2.11
C ASP A 125 -21.81 -8.36 2.80
N ALA A 126 -21.87 -8.41 4.13
CA ALA A 126 -23.08 -8.05 4.90
C ALA A 126 -23.24 -6.54 5.08
N VAL A 127 -22.18 -5.74 4.86
CA VAL A 127 -22.21 -4.29 5.06
C VAL A 127 -22.57 -3.59 3.75
N PRO A 128 -23.56 -2.68 3.75
CA PRO A 128 -23.85 -1.87 2.55
C PRO A 128 -22.60 -1.10 2.09
N PRO A 129 -22.34 -0.99 0.77
CA PRO A 129 -21.11 -0.38 0.25
C PRO A 129 -20.91 1.08 0.70
N ALA A 130 -21.98 1.85 0.80
CA ALA A 130 -21.92 3.23 1.29
C ALA A 130 -21.50 3.30 2.77
N LEU A 131 -22.02 2.41 3.60
CA LEU A 131 -21.66 2.35 5.03
C LEU A 131 -20.21 1.88 5.20
N GLY A 132 -19.79 0.89 4.42
CA GLY A 132 -18.40 0.43 4.40
C GLY A 132 -17.42 1.52 3.98
N ALA A 133 -17.73 2.29 2.93
CA ALA A 133 -16.92 3.41 2.47
C ALA A 133 -16.84 4.54 3.52
N THR A 134 -17.95 4.92 4.13
CA THR A 134 -17.97 5.96 5.19
C THR A 134 -17.21 5.52 6.43
N ALA A 135 -17.38 4.26 6.87
CA ALA A 135 -16.64 3.71 8.01
C ALA A 135 -15.13 3.67 7.73
N SER A 136 -14.71 3.23 6.55
CA SER A 136 -13.29 3.22 6.16
C SER A 136 -12.70 4.62 6.11
N PHE A 137 -13.45 5.60 5.59
CA PHE A 137 -13.01 6.99 5.58
C PHE A 137 -12.88 7.57 7.00
N LEU A 138 -13.82 7.26 7.89
CA LEU A 138 -13.74 7.69 9.30
C LEU A 138 -12.52 7.07 10.00
N VAL A 139 -12.29 5.78 9.83
CA VAL A 139 -11.09 5.12 10.37
C VAL A 139 -9.83 5.78 9.84
N TYR A 140 -9.73 6.02 8.53
CA TYR A 140 -8.61 6.74 7.93
C TYR A 140 -8.44 8.13 8.53
N ALA A 141 -9.50 8.93 8.63
CA ALA A 141 -9.45 10.29 9.15
C ALA A 141 -8.99 10.35 10.62
N VAL A 142 -9.38 9.36 11.43
CA VAL A 142 -8.98 9.25 12.85
C VAL A 142 -7.54 8.77 12.99
N THR A 143 -7.09 7.85 12.13
CA THR A 143 -5.75 7.27 12.19
C THR A 143 -4.71 8.05 11.39
N TYR A 144 -5.11 9.07 10.65
CA TYR A 144 -4.23 9.86 9.79
C TYR A 144 -3.03 10.45 10.52
N GLY A 145 -3.21 10.86 11.76
CA GLY A 145 -2.18 11.44 12.61
C GLY A 145 -1.24 10.45 13.30
N VAL A 146 -1.49 9.13 13.18
CA VAL A 146 -0.70 8.12 13.91
C VAL A 146 0.78 8.19 13.53
N GLN A 147 1.13 8.41 12.28
CA GLN A 147 2.54 8.57 11.86
C GLN A 147 3.21 9.81 12.47
N ASN A 148 2.42 10.83 12.81
CA ASN A 148 2.88 12.08 13.42
C ASN A 148 2.82 12.07 14.97
N GLY A 149 2.49 10.94 15.56
CA GLY A 149 2.49 10.76 17.01
C GLY A 149 1.19 11.06 17.72
N TYR A 150 0.07 11.19 17.01
CA TYR A 150 -1.23 11.47 17.62
C TYR A 150 -2.37 10.68 16.97
N ILE A 151 -3.42 10.46 17.73
CA ILE A 151 -4.72 10.01 17.22
C ILE A 151 -5.66 11.22 17.27
N GLY A 152 -6.34 11.48 16.17
CA GLY A 152 -7.24 12.63 16.09
C GLY A 152 -8.02 12.62 14.78
N PHE A 153 -8.70 13.72 14.49
CA PHE A 153 -9.43 13.86 13.25
C PHE A 153 -8.61 14.70 12.27
N LEU A 154 -8.08 14.07 11.23
CA LEU A 154 -7.17 14.70 10.25
C LEU A 154 -5.96 15.37 10.96
N ASN A 155 -5.88 16.69 10.98
CA ASN A 155 -4.80 17.47 11.58
C ASN A 155 -5.09 17.93 13.04
N ALA A 156 -6.24 17.55 13.62
CA ALA A 156 -6.59 17.88 14.99
C ALA A 156 -6.19 16.73 15.94
N SER A 157 -5.19 16.95 16.80
CA SER A 157 -4.77 15.97 17.81
C SER A 157 -5.79 15.92 18.95
N ILE A 158 -6.30 14.72 19.24
CA ILE A 158 -7.17 14.45 20.40
C ILE A 158 -6.34 13.75 21.49
N PHE A 159 -5.46 12.85 21.11
CA PHE A 159 -4.65 12.07 22.03
C PHE A 159 -3.24 11.91 21.46
N GLU A 160 -2.22 12.25 22.24
CA GLU A 160 -0.83 12.05 21.87
C GLU A 160 -0.37 10.64 22.22
N LEU A 161 0.31 9.99 21.28
CA LEU A 161 0.81 8.64 21.44
C LEU A 161 2.19 8.64 22.12
N PRO A 162 2.48 7.67 23.00
CA PRO A 162 3.78 7.56 23.66
C PRO A 162 4.90 7.40 22.63
N GLN A 163 5.95 8.22 22.75
CA GLN A 163 7.13 8.17 21.86
C GLN A 163 7.83 6.82 21.85
N ALA A 164 7.70 6.02 22.92
CA ALA A 164 8.22 4.67 22.99
C ALA A 164 7.74 3.76 21.85
N LEU A 165 6.52 3.97 21.33
CA LEU A 165 5.97 3.19 20.21
C LEU A 165 6.71 3.44 18.89
N TYR A 166 7.32 4.61 18.74
CA TYR A 166 8.06 5.01 17.54
C TYR A 166 9.53 4.57 17.55
N SER A 167 10.01 4.11 18.70
CA SER A 167 11.39 3.63 18.86
C SER A 167 11.61 2.23 18.29
N TYR A 168 10.56 1.43 18.16
CA TYR A 168 10.65 0.05 17.72
C TYR A 168 10.38 -0.09 16.20
N LYS A 169 11.42 -0.48 15.44
CA LYS A 169 11.31 -0.74 13.98
C LYS A 169 10.24 -1.78 13.62
N TYR A 170 9.97 -2.73 14.52
CA TYR A 170 8.98 -3.81 14.29
C TYR A 170 7.52 -3.33 14.29
N LEU A 171 7.23 -2.13 14.76
CA LEU A 171 5.88 -1.59 14.78
C LEU A 171 5.51 -0.83 13.50
N SER A 172 6.38 -0.83 12.49
CA SER A 172 6.13 -0.22 11.18
C SER A 172 4.89 -0.81 10.50
N PHE A 173 4.63 -2.12 10.70
CA PHE A 173 3.46 -2.79 10.10
C PHE A 173 2.10 -2.30 10.66
N ILE A 174 2.08 -1.64 11.82
CA ILE A 174 0.88 -1.03 12.42
C ILE A 174 0.75 0.45 12.00
N GLY A 175 1.76 1.01 11.32
CA GLY A 175 1.74 2.40 10.85
C GLY A 175 2.37 3.42 11.78
N PHE A 176 3.03 2.99 12.86
CA PHE A 176 3.72 3.90 13.77
C PHE A 176 4.98 4.53 13.16
N ARG A 177 5.57 3.91 12.18
CA ARG A 177 6.77 4.43 11.51
C ARG A 177 6.66 4.19 10.01
N SER A 178 7.05 5.19 9.20
CA SER A 178 7.24 4.99 7.77
C SER A 178 8.37 4.00 7.52
N SER A 179 8.18 3.09 6.57
CA SER A 179 9.15 2.03 6.26
C SER A 179 9.70 2.10 4.85
N ASP A 180 9.08 2.86 3.96
CA ASP A 180 9.44 2.85 2.56
C ASP A 180 10.26 4.07 2.15
N PHE A 181 9.97 5.24 2.64
CA PHE A 181 10.74 6.46 2.37
C PHE A 181 10.62 7.40 3.58
N VAL A 182 11.74 7.82 4.09
CA VAL A 182 11.86 8.81 5.17
C VAL A 182 12.14 10.17 4.57
#